data_708060a8cad8e281fa1068b02b4b3f7c
#
_entry.id   708060a8cad8e281fa1068b02b4b3f7c
#
_cell.length_a   1.000
_cell.length_b   1.000
_cell.length_c   1.000
_cell.angle_alpha   90.00
_cell.angle_beta   90.00
_cell.angle_gamma   90.00
#
_symmetry.space_group_name_H-M   'P 1'
#
loop_
_entity.id
_entity.type
_entity.pdbx_description
1 polymer ?
#
loop_
_entity_poly.entity_id
_entity_poly.type
_entity_poly.pdbx_seq_one_letter_code
_entity_poly.pdbx_strand_id
1 'polypeptide(L)'
;MSSVVVLGAQWGDEGKGKIVDYLAQKADAVVRYSGGSNAGHTVVVNNINYKLRLLPSGVLFNDKTNVLGNGVVINPGVVLAEIAGMKEKGIDCSNLVISDRAHVVLPYHQRLDELQEEALGNHKIGTTKGGIGPCYMDKVARVGIRICDLMEPETFADKLKVNLEAKNAIITKIYGAEPFDYDTVLKEYLAYAEELRPYVADTGVVMDELFSAGKNVLFEGAQATFLDIDHGTYPYVTSSNPTAGNACTGSGVGPRFIDHVVGVVKAYTTRVGEGPFITELLDTNGPGNQIRETGHEYGTVTGRPRRCGWLDAFMLRYSARLNSLDYLAITRLDILDNMPKIKMCVGYKIGDEVLKRIPASLNVLAKVEPIFEEFDGWMTDISGIRNYDELPENAKKYLAKISEVSGVELGIISVGPNREQTIVLKELL
;
A
#
# COMPACT_ATOMS: atom_id res chain seq x y z
N MET A 1 12.07 1.45 -23.06
CA MET A 1 12.26 1.27 -21.63
C MET A 1 11.49 2.36 -20.93
N SER A 2 10.60 2.01 -20.04
CA SER A 2 9.87 2.94 -19.17
C SER A 2 9.78 2.32 -17.77
N SER A 3 9.85 3.16 -16.74
CA SER A 3 9.67 2.74 -15.37
C SER A 3 8.56 3.58 -14.71
N VAL A 4 7.67 2.91 -14.02
CA VAL A 4 6.51 3.56 -13.41
C VAL A 4 6.37 3.16 -11.95
N VAL A 5 6.28 4.14 -11.05
CA VAL A 5 5.91 3.92 -9.65
C VAL A 5 4.41 4.13 -9.49
N VAL A 6 3.72 3.12 -9.01
CA VAL A 6 2.28 3.20 -8.66
C VAL A 6 2.13 3.18 -7.15
N LEU A 7 1.58 4.23 -6.58
CA LEU A 7 1.39 4.36 -5.13
C LEU A 7 0.00 4.87 -4.77
N GLY A 8 -0.40 4.68 -3.51
CA GLY A 8 -1.63 5.27 -2.98
C GLY A 8 -1.44 6.73 -2.61
N ALA A 9 -2.31 7.60 -3.09
CA ALA A 9 -2.22 9.03 -2.83
C ALA A 9 -3.05 9.50 -1.61
N GLN A 10 -3.77 8.59 -0.94
CA GLN A 10 -4.65 8.87 0.20
C GLN A 10 -4.20 8.11 1.46
N TRP A 11 -5.07 7.30 2.09
CA TRP A 11 -4.80 6.50 3.29
C TRP A 11 -4.83 4.98 3.07
N GLY A 12 -4.58 4.50 1.87
CA GLY A 12 -4.68 3.09 1.50
C GLY A 12 -6.07 2.72 0.97
N ASP A 13 -6.19 1.48 0.51
CA ASP A 13 -7.43 0.94 -0.07
C ASP A 13 -7.98 1.69 -1.30
N GLU A 14 -7.12 2.46 -1.99
CA GLU A 14 -7.48 3.22 -3.20
C GLU A 14 -7.77 2.32 -4.42
N GLY A 15 -7.66 1.00 -4.29
CA GLY A 15 -7.83 0.09 -5.42
C GLY A 15 -6.58 -0.02 -6.31
N LYS A 16 -5.39 0.22 -5.74
CA LYS A 16 -4.08 0.08 -6.43
C LYS A 16 -3.93 -1.24 -7.17
N GLY A 17 -4.40 -2.35 -6.57
CA GLY A 17 -4.26 -3.68 -7.17
C GLY A 17 -4.80 -3.76 -8.60
N LYS A 18 -5.93 -3.13 -8.90
CA LYS A 18 -6.48 -3.06 -10.26
C LYS A 18 -5.56 -2.30 -11.23
N ILE A 19 -5.04 -1.14 -10.79
CA ILE A 19 -4.18 -0.29 -11.62
C ILE A 19 -2.83 -0.97 -11.87
N VAL A 20 -2.25 -1.58 -10.82
CA VAL A 20 -1.01 -2.36 -10.94
C VAL A 20 -1.20 -3.56 -11.86
N ASP A 21 -2.28 -4.33 -11.70
CA ASP A 21 -2.59 -5.46 -12.56
C ASP A 21 -2.77 -5.03 -14.03
N TYR A 22 -3.45 -3.91 -14.28
CA TYR A 22 -3.60 -3.35 -15.62
C TYR A 22 -2.24 -3.00 -16.25
N LEU A 23 -1.37 -2.30 -15.51
CA LEU A 23 -0.04 -1.89 -16.00
C LEU A 23 0.92 -3.05 -16.08
N ALA A 24 0.82 -4.04 -15.19
CA ALA A 24 1.68 -5.23 -15.19
C ALA A 24 1.63 -6.01 -16.50
N GLN A 25 0.54 -5.92 -17.27
CA GLN A 25 0.46 -6.56 -18.59
C GLN A 25 1.54 -6.07 -19.55
N LYS A 26 1.94 -4.79 -19.43
CA LYS A 26 2.93 -4.13 -20.30
C LYS A 26 4.33 -4.07 -19.67
N ALA A 27 4.45 -4.39 -18.40
CA ALA A 27 5.72 -4.44 -17.69
C ALA A 27 6.47 -5.74 -17.98
N ASP A 28 7.80 -5.73 -17.95
CA ASP A 28 8.65 -6.91 -17.93
C ASP A 28 8.97 -7.37 -16.50
N ALA A 29 8.92 -6.43 -15.54
CA ALA A 29 9.12 -6.72 -14.13
C ALA A 29 8.16 -5.94 -13.23
N VAL A 30 7.76 -6.55 -12.09
CA VAL A 30 6.97 -5.92 -11.04
C VAL A 30 7.72 -5.99 -9.72
N VAL A 31 7.94 -4.84 -9.08
CA VAL A 31 8.82 -4.69 -7.92
C VAL A 31 8.08 -4.11 -6.73
N ARG A 32 7.98 -4.85 -5.64
CA ARG A 32 7.55 -4.29 -4.35
C ARG A 32 8.76 -3.75 -3.60
N TYR A 33 8.66 -2.50 -3.16
CA TYR A 33 9.79 -1.78 -2.57
C TYR A 33 9.62 -1.43 -1.10
N SER A 34 8.44 -1.67 -0.50
CA SER A 34 8.17 -1.30 0.90
C SER A 34 7.06 -2.13 1.53
N GLY A 35 6.91 -2.00 2.85
CA GLY A 35 5.86 -2.67 3.61
C GLY A 35 6.21 -4.12 3.92
N GLY A 36 5.20 -4.94 4.08
CA GLY A 36 5.32 -6.35 4.43
C GLY A 36 3.98 -7.05 4.28
N SER A 37 3.72 -8.09 5.07
CA SER A 37 2.47 -8.86 5.07
C SER A 37 1.26 -8.11 5.62
N ASN A 38 1.42 -6.87 6.07
CA ASN A 38 0.35 -5.97 6.50
C ASN A 38 -0.45 -5.37 5.32
N ALA A 39 0.09 -5.38 4.12
CA ALA A 39 -0.63 -5.02 2.92
C ALA A 39 -1.43 -6.23 2.43
N GLY A 40 -2.67 -6.03 2.03
CA GLY A 40 -3.46 -7.06 1.37
C GLY A 40 -4.20 -6.42 0.21
N HIS A 41 -4.07 -7.00 -0.98
CA HIS A 41 -4.85 -6.56 -2.13
C HIS A 41 -5.44 -7.77 -2.86
N THR A 42 -6.58 -7.55 -3.46
CA THR A 42 -7.24 -8.56 -4.28
C THR A 42 -7.11 -8.15 -5.74
N VAL A 43 -6.59 -9.05 -6.55
CA VAL A 43 -6.57 -8.92 -8.01
C VAL A 43 -7.58 -9.89 -8.58
N VAL A 44 -8.37 -9.44 -9.54
CA VAL A 44 -9.39 -10.25 -10.20
C VAL A 44 -8.95 -10.55 -11.63
N VAL A 45 -8.63 -11.80 -11.92
CA VAL A 45 -8.26 -12.25 -13.26
C VAL A 45 -9.17 -13.40 -13.67
N ASN A 46 -9.82 -13.29 -14.82
CA ASN A 46 -10.75 -14.29 -15.33
C ASN A 46 -11.82 -14.73 -14.30
N ASN A 47 -12.39 -13.77 -13.58
CA ASN A 47 -13.36 -13.98 -12.49
C ASN A 47 -12.82 -14.78 -11.29
N ILE A 48 -11.50 -14.97 -11.19
CA ILE A 48 -10.84 -15.59 -10.02
C ILE A 48 -10.23 -14.50 -9.17
N ASN A 49 -10.52 -14.53 -7.87
CA ASN A 49 -9.95 -13.63 -6.91
C ASN A 49 -8.62 -14.16 -6.37
N TYR A 50 -7.55 -13.39 -6.56
CA TYR A 50 -6.24 -13.65 -5.99
C TYR A 50 -6.00 -12.67 -4.85
N LYS A 51 -5.85 -13.18 -3.63
CA LYS A 51 -5.55 -12.37 -2.45
C LYS A 51 -4.05 -12.43 -2.20
N LEU A 52 -3.35 -11.32 -2.46
CA LEU A 52 -1.90 -11.19 -2.31
C LEU A 52 -1.59 -10.31 -1.09
N ARG A 53 -0.55 -10.67 -0.35
CA ARG A 53 -0.01 -9.90 0.78
C ARG A 53 1.43 -9.43 0.52
N LEU A 54 2.33 -10.39 0.29
CA LEU A 54 3.75 -10.12 0.00
C LEU A 54 4.05 -10.20 -1.49
N LEU A 55 3.49 -11.19 -2.19
CA LEU A 55 3.78 -11.38 -3.60
C LEU A 55 3.39 -10.16 -4.44
N PRO A 56 4.25 -9.71 -5.39
CA PRO A 56 3.88 -8.68 -6.36
C PRO A 56 2.73 -9.12 -7.25
N SER A 57 1.91 -8.18 -7.74
CA SER A 57 0.79 -8.47 -8.64
C SER A 57 1.23 -9.14 -9.95
N GLY A 58 2.47 -8.93 -10.35
CA GLY A 58 3.06 -9.55 -11.56
C GLY A 58 3.20 -11.07 -11.49
N VAL A 59 3.10 -11.68 -10.30
CA VAL A 59 3.18 -13.14 -10.14
C VAL A 59 2.10 -13.89 -10.93
N LEU A 60 1.00 -13.20 -11.26
CA LEU A 60 -0.08 -13.76 -12.08
C LEU A 60 0.29 -13.92 -13.57
N PHE A 61 1.47 -13.48 -13.97
CA PHE A 61 2.01 -13.57 -15.33
C PHE A 61 3.33 -14.33 -15.31
N ASN A 62 3.38 -15.46 -16.01
CA ASN A 62 4.55 -16.35 -16.00
C ASN A 62 5.80 -15.77 -16.71
N ASP A 63 5.63 -14.73 -17.52
CA ASP A 63 6.68 -14.07 -18.29
C ASP A 63 7.29 -12.84 -17.60
N LYS A 64 6.84 -12.49 -16.40
CA LYS A 64 7.29 -11.29 -15.67
C LYS A 64 8.26 -11.66 -14.55
N THR A 65 9.32 -10.87 -14.40
CA THR A 65 10.16 -10.94 -13.20
C THR A 65 9.45 -10.28 -12.03
N ASN A 66 9.35 -10.96 -10.89
CA ASN A 66 8.67 -10.45 -9.69
C ASN A 66 9.68 -10.26 -8.57
N VAL A 67 9.83 -9.02 -8.08
CA VAL A 67 10.87 -8.68 -7.12
C VAL A 67 10.26 -8.24 -5.78
N LEU A 68 10.67 -8.87 -4.70
CA LEU A 68 10.55 -8.37 -3.34
C LEU A 68 11.84 -7.66 -2.95
N GLY A 69 11.84 -6.33 -3.02
CA GLY A 69 13.03 -5.50 -2.81
C GLY A 69 13.48 -5.45 -1.34
N ASN A 70 14.65 -4.91 -1.12
CA ASN A 70 15.30 -4.80 0.20
C ASN A 70 14.53 -3.91 1.19
N GLY A 71 13.61 -3.08 0.72
CA GLY A 71 12.75 -2.26 1.57
C GLY A 71 11.56 -3.01 2.15
N VAL A 72 11.25 -4.20 1.66
CA VAL A 72 10.17 -5.06 2.19
C VAL A 72 10.66 -5.83 3.41
N VAL A 73 9.82 -5.99 4.43
CA VAL A 73 10.07 -6.91 5.54
C VAL A 73 9.34 -8.22 5.27
N ILE A 74 10.09 -9.32 5.25
CA ILE A 74 9.64 -10.63 4.78
C ILE A 74 9.27 -11.52 5.97
N ASN A 75 8.04 -11.96 6.02
CA ASN A 75 7.65 -13.07 6.87
C ASN A 75 7.77 -14.37 6.05
N PRO A 76 8.74 -15.25 6.34
CA PRO A 76 9.00 -16.47 5.58
C PRO A 76 7.77 -17.38 5.45
N GLY A 77 7.10 -17.64 6.55
CA GLY A 77 5.91 -18.49 6.56
C GLY A 77 4.77 -17.93 5.70
N VAL A 78 4.58 -16.59 5.71
CA VAL A 78 3.53 -15.95 4.89
C VAL A 78 3.87 -16.04 3.40
N VAL A 79 5.10 -15.72 3.00
CA VAL A 79 5.46 -15.75 1.56
C VAL A 79 5.43 -17.18 1.01
N LEU A 80 5.89 -18.18 1.77
CA LEU A 80 5.82 -19.59 1.37
C LEU A 80 4.38 -20.07 1.25
N ALA A 81 3.50 -19.70 2.18
CA ALA A 81 2.08 -20.03 2.09
C ALA A 81 1.41 -19.38 0.86
N GLU A 82 1.79 -18.14 0.52
CA GLU A 82 1.29 -17.50 -0.71
C GLU A 82 1.80 -18.21 -1.96
N ILE A 83 3.09 -18.58 -2.02
CA ILE A 83 3.66 -19.36 -3.13
C ILE A 83 2.93 -20.69 -3.29
N ALA A 84 2.71 -21.42 -2.20
CA ALA A 84 1.96 -22.68 -2.23
C ALA A 84 0.54 -22.49 -2.76
N GLY A 85 -0.19 -21.47 -2.26
CA GLY A 85 -1.54 -21.15 -2.74
C GLY A 85 -1.60 -20.70 -4.21
N MET A 86 -0.51 -20.09 -4.75
CA MET A 86 -0.41 -19.81 -6.19
C MET A 86 -0.18 -21.08 -7.00
N LYS A 87 0.72 -21.95 -6.56
CA LYS A 87 1.00 -23.24 -7.21
C LYS A 87 -0.23 -24.13 -7.28
N GLU A 88 -1.05 -24.18 -6.23
CA GLU A 88 -2.33 -24.89 -6.23
C GLU A 88 -3.31 -24.38 -7.32
N LYS A 89 -3.18 -23.12 -7.71
CA LYS A 89 -3.96 -22.49 -8.79
C LYS A 89 -3.28 -22.56 -10.17
N GLY A 90 -2.19 -23.32 -10.28
CA GLY A 90 -1.44 -23.49 -11.53
C GLY A 90 -0.52 -22.35 -11.91
N ILE A 91 -0.23 -21.44 -10.96
CA ILE A 91 0.71 -20.33 -11.17
C ILE A 91 2.08 -20.77 -10.65
N ASP A 92 3.07 -20.81 -11.56
CA ASP A 92 4.46 -21.07 -11.20
C ASP A 92 5.11 -19.78 -10.73
N CYS A 93 5.59 -19.75 -9.48
CA CYS A 93 6.30 -18.61 -8.91
C CYS A 93 7.83 -18.68 -9.14
N SER A 94 8.32 -19.42 -10.11
CA SER A 94 9.77 -19.59 -10.39
C SER A 94 10.46 -18.28 -10.78
N ASN A 95 9.71 -17.29 -11.24
CA ASN A 95 10.16 -15.95 -11.60
C ASN A 95 10.14 -14.93 -10.44
N LEU A 96 9.89 -15.39 -9.20
CA LEU A 96 9.98 -14.58 -7.99
C LEU A 96 11.45 -14.45 -7.56
N VAL A 97 11.84 -13.22 -7.19
CA VAL A 97 13.16 -12.92 -6.62
C VAL A 97 12.99 -12.15 -5.32
N ILE A 98 13.59 -12.63 -4.26
CA ILE A 98 13.56 -12.03 -2.92
C ILE A 98 14.95 -11.46 -2.61
N SER A 99 14.99 -10.19 -2.21
CA SER A 99 16.25 -9.54 -1.86
C SER A 99 16.93 -10.22 -0.66
N ASP A 100 18.19 -10.58 -0.84
CA ASP A 100 19.09 -11.04 0.20
C ASP A 100 19.25 -10.01 1.33
N ARG A 101 19.05 -8.70 1.04
CA ARG A 101 19.14 -7.59 1.99
C ARG A 101 17.82 -7.27 2.69
N ALA A 102 16.69 -7.89 2.33
CA ALA A 102 15.42 -7.71 3.01
C ALA A 102 15.49 -8.23 4.45
N HIS A 103 14.73 -7.60 5.37
CA HIS A 103 14.71 -8.02 6.77
C HIS A 103 13.65 -9.08 7.03
N VAL A 104 13.98 -10.01 7.92
CA VAL A 104 13.12 -11.14 8.29
C VAL A 104 12.21 -10.75 9.45
N VAL A 105 10.91 -10.96 9.28
CA VAL A 105 9.94 -10.90 10.37
C VAL A 105 9.98 -12.21 11.14
N LEU A 106 10.34 -12.14 12.43
CA LEU A 106 10.38 -13.29 13.34
C LEU A 106 9.15 -13.31 14.26
N PRO A 107 8.84 -14.42 14.94
CA PRO A 107 7.62 -14.56 15.72
C PRO A 107 7.59 -13.58 16.91
N TYR A 108 8.72 -13.23 17.49
CA TYR A 108 8.78 -12.21 18.53
C TYR A 108 8.38 -10.81 18.04
N HIS A 109 8.56 -10.49 16.73
CA HIS A 109 8.07 -9.23 16.18
C HIS A 109 6.55 -9.17 16.21
N GLN A 110 5.88 -10.25 15.79
CA GLN A 110 4.42 -10.34 15.80
C GLN A 110 3.88 -10.25 17.23
N ARG A 111 4.52 -10.98 18.17
CA ARG A 111 4.12 -10.95 19.57
C ARG A 111 4.30 -9.57 20.21
N LEU A 112 5.41 -8.89 19.93
CA LEU A 112 5.64 -7.53 20.40
C LEU A 112 4.64 -6.53 19.82
N ASP A 113 4.28 -6.64 18.54
CA ASP A 113 3.26 -5.81 17.92
C ASP A 113 1.89 -5.97 18.63
N GLU A 114 1.51 -7.21 18.95
CA GLU A 114 0.31 -7.51 19.74
C GLU A 114 0.35 -6.88 21.14
N LEU A 115 1.41 -7.16 21.89
CA LEU A 115 1.56 -6.71 23.28
C LEU A 115 1.62 -5.18 23.38
N GLN A 116 2.28 -4.53 22.43
CA GLN A 116 2.34 -3.06 22.35
C GLN A 116 0.95 -2.46 22.08
N GLU A 117 0.20 -3.00 21.13
CA GLU A 117 -1.17 -2.55 20.85
C GLU A 117 -2.10 -2.76 22.05
N GLU A 118 -1.96 -3.88 22.76
CA GLU A 118 -2.75 -4.16 23.96
C GLU A 118 -2.42 -3.18 25.09
N ALA A 119 -1.14 -2.88 25.29
CA ALA A 119 -0.68 -1.95 26.34
C ALA A 119 -1.12 -0.49 26.07
N LEU A 120 -1.29 -0.10 24.81
CA LEU A 120 -1.76 1.26 24.45
C LEU A 120 -3.23 1.50 24.81
N GLY A 121 -4.03 0.48 25.06
CA GLY A 121 -5.44 0.62 25.48
C GLY A 121 -6.26 1.48 24.50
N ASN A 122 -6.69 2.66 24.95
CA ASN A 122 -7.46 3.62 24.14
C ASN A 122 -6.60 4.43 23.16
N HIS A 123 -5.27 4.32 23.23
CA HIS A 123 -4.32 4.99 22.32
C HIS A 123 -3.80 4.06 21.22
N LYS A 124 -4.55 2.99 20.91
CA LYS A 124 -4.20 2.04 19.86
C LYS A 124 -4.00 2.74 18.52
N ILE A 125 -3.00 2.27 17.78
CA ILE A 125 -2.75 2.70 16.39
C ILE A 125 -3.69 1.94 15.44
N GLY A 126 -4.05 0.71 15.80
CA GLY A 126 -4.85 -0.19 14.97
C GLY A 126 -3.98 -1.00 14.00
N THR A 127 -2.84 -1.52 14.49
CA THR A 127 -1.93 -2.32 13.67
C THR A 127 -2.58 -3.63 13.21
N THR A 128 -1.97 -4.25 12.20
CA THR A 128 -2.41 -5.57 11.70
C THR A 128 -1.87 -6.73 12.53
N LYS A 129 -1.10 -6.44 13.57
CA LYS A 129 -0.38 -7.42 14.41
C LYS A 129 0.54 -8.35 13.62
N GLY A 130 1.02 -7.86 12.48
CA GLY A 130 1.91 -8.59 11.58
C GLY A 130 3.39 -8.51 11.93
N GLY A 131 3.76 -7.79 12.99
CA GLY A 131 5.15 -7.61 13.43
C GLY A 131 5.95 -6.65 12.53
N ILE A 132 5.27 -5.88 11.68
CA ILE A 132 5.93 -5.02 10.69
C ILE A 132 6.69 -3.88 11.38
N GLY A 133 6.03 -3.16 12.30
CA GLY A 133 6.65 -2.09 13.09
C GLY A 133 7.87 -2.56 13.86
N PRO A 134 7.77 -3.57 14.72
CA PRO A 134 8.92 -4.14 15.45
C PRO A 134 10.06 -4.61 14.56
N CYS A 135 9.78 -5.16 13.36
CA CYS A 135 10.82 -5.56 12.42
C CYS A 135 11.56 -4.34 11.83
N TYR A 136 10.85 -3.27 11.46
CA TYR A 136 11.49 -2.02 11.03
C TYR A 136 12.26 -1.33 12.18
N MET A 137 11.78 -1.42 13.42
CA MET A 137 12.52 -0.95 14.59
C MET A 137 13.87 -1.67 14.71
N ASP A 138 13.90 -2.98 14.58
CA ASP A 138 15.14 -3.77 14.63
C ASP A 138 16.09 -3.44 13.47
N LYS A 139 15.54 -3.20 12.26
CA LYS A 139 16.31 -2.72 11.11
C LYS A 139 17.03 -1.40 11.42
N VAL A 140 16.30 -0.40 11.94
CA VAL A 140 16.85 0.92 12.27
C VAL A 140 17.81 0.85 13.46
N ALA A 141 17.52 0.02 14.45
CA ALA A 141 18.40 -0.26 15.58
C ALA A 141 19.67 -1.05 15.19
N ARG A 142 19.74 -1.58 13.96
CA ARG A 142 20.84 -2.36 13.43
C ARG A 142 21.06 -3.71 14.13
N VAL A 143 19.99 -4.27 14.67
CA VAL A 143 19.94 -5.61 15.26
C VAL A 143 19.11 -6.59 14.43
N GLY A 144 18.47 -6.11 13.36
CA GLY A 144 17.64 -6.92 12.47
C GLY A 144 18.40 -8.03 11.79
N ILE A 145 17.71 -9.12 11.49
CA ILE A 145 18.20 -10.26 10.73
C ILE A 145 17.75 -10.11 9.28
N ARG A 146 18.68 -10.23 8.35
CA ARG A 146 18.41 -10.18 6.90
C ARG A 146 18.18 -11.57 6.31
N ILE A 147 17.67 -11.61 5.10
CA ILE A 147 17.52 -12.87 4.35
C ILE A 147 18.89 -13.53 4.13
N CYS A 148 19.94 -12.78 3.78
CA CYS A 148 21.29 -13.35 3.65
C CYS A 148 21.77 -14.01 4.95
N ASP A 149 21.50 -13.41 6.10
CA ASP A 149 21.85 -13.99 7.40
C ASP A 149 21.07 -15.30 7.63
N LEU A 150 19.79 -15.34 7.26
CA LEU A 150 18.94 -16.53 7.37
C LEU A 150 19.44 -17.67 6.46
N MET A 151 20.05 -17.35 5.29
CA MET A 151 20.63 -18.35 4.38
C MET A 151 21.92 -18.99 4.91
N GLU A 152 22.53 -18.44 5.94
CA GLU A 152 23.74 -18.91 6.61
C GLU A 152 23.40 -19.45 8.00
N PRO A 153 23.25 -20.78 8.21
CA PRO A 153 22.73 -21.37 9.44
C PRO A 153 23.45 -20.93 10.72
N GLU A 154 24.79 -20.87 10.71
CA GLU A 154 25.58 -20.46 11.87
C GLU A 154 25.38 -18.98 12.19
N THR A 155 25.44 -18.11 11.19
CA THR A 155 25.18 -16.66 11.32
C THR A 155 23.78 -16.39 11.84
N PHE A 156 22.79 -17.13 11.31
CA PHE A 156 21.39 -17.00 11.79
C PHE A 156 21.25 -17.43 13.24
N ALA A 157 21.82 -18.58 13.61
CA ALA A 157 21.76 -19.12 14.97
C ALA A 157 22.33 -18.14 16.00
N ASP A 158 23.50 -17.55 15.72
CA ASP A 158 24.15 -16.60 16.60
C ASP A 158 23.34 -15.31 16.75
N LYS A 159 22.87 -14.71 15.65
CA LYS A 159 22.03 -13.50 15.68
C LYS A 159 20.69 -13.76 16.36
N LEU A 160 20.05 -14.89 16.09
CA LEU A 160 18.77 -15.26 16.71
C LEU A 160 18.92 -15.37 18.22
N LYS A 161 20.00 -16.02 18.70
CA LYS A 161 20.25 -16.21 20.14
C LYS A 161 20.29 -14.88 20.87
N VAL A 162 21.09 -13.93 20.37
CA VAL A 162 21.24 -12.59 20.98
C VAL A 162 19.92 -11.83 20.96
N ASN A 163 19.25 -11.83 19.81
CA ASN A 163 18.01 -11.09 19.66
C ASN A 163 16.88 -11.69 20.50
N LEU A 164 16.78 -13.02 20.52
CA LEU A 164 15.71 -13.71 21.25
C LEU A 164 15.86 -13.53 22.78
N GLU A 165 17.09 -13.55 23.30
CA GLU A 165 17.36 -13.24 24.70
C GLU A 165 16.84 -11.83 25.07
N ALA A 166 17.19 -10.82 24.29
CA ALA A 166 16.76 -9.44 24.51
C ALA A 166 15.23 -9.28 24.38
N LYS A 167 14.61 -9.88 23.34
CA LYS A 167 13.17 -9.79 23.12
C LYS A 167 12.38 -10.56 24.16
N ASN A 168 12.82 -11.74 24.55
CA ASN A 168 12.21 -12.51 25.64
C ASN A 168 12.26 -11.76 26.97
N ALA A 169 13.34 -11.03 27.25
CA ALA A 169 13.41 -10.19 28.45
C ALA A 169 12.32 -9.09 28.43
N ILE A 170 12.06 -8.48 27.29
CA ILE A 170 10.98 -7.49 27.14
C ILE A 170 9.60 -8.17 27.29
N ILE A 171 9.38 -9.27 26.58
CA ILE A 171 8.11 -10.01 26.58
C ILE A 171 7.75 -10.48 27.99
N THR A 172 8.71 -11.03 28.75
CA THR A 172 8.44 -11.57 30.07
C THR A 172 8.41 -10.51 31.16
N LYS A 173 9.43 -9.61 31.22
CA LYS A 173 9.57 -8.66 32.33
C LYS A 173 8.69 -7.43 32.21
N ILE A 174 8.39 -6.98 30.99
CA ILE A 174 7.57 -5.78 30.77
C ILE A 174 6.10 -6.17 30.54
N TYR A 175 5.85 -7.19 29.72
CA TYR A 175 4.49 -7.55 29.35
C TYR A 175 3.93 -8.77 30.10
N GLY A 176 4.75 -9.50 30.88
CA GLY A 176 4.31 -10.68 31.63
C GLY A 176 3.84 -11.85 30.75
N ALA A 177 4.28 -11.88 29.49
CA ALA A 177 3.90 -12.90 28.52
C ALA A 177 4.96 -14.00 28.41
N GLU A 178 4.58 -15.16 27.84
CA GLU A 178 5.45 -16.31 27.69
C GLU A 178 6.58 -16.04 26.68
N PRO A 179 7.82 -16.46 27.01
CA PRO A 179 8.97 -16.33 26.12
C PRO A 179 8.91 -17.31 24.95
N PHE A 180 9.65 -17.03 23.90
CA PHE A 180 9.89 -17.97 22.82
C PHE A 180 11.04 -18.91 23.16
N ASP A 181 10.88 -20.17 22.78
CA ASP A 181 11.94 -21.18 22.84
C ASP A 181 12.89 -21.04 21.65
N TYR A 182 14.18 -20.99 21.91
CA TYR A 182 15.22 -20.78 20.92
C TYR A 182 15.29 -21.91 19.89
N ASP A 183 15.29 -23.17 20.32
CA ASP A 183 15.46 -24.31 19.44
C ASP A 183 14.26 -24.46 18.48
N THR A 184 13.09 -24.17 18.99
CA THR A 184 11.84 -24.19 18.20
C THR A 184 11.91 -23.14 17.09
N VAL A 185 12.24 -21.88 17.40
CA VAL A 185 12.34 -20.81 16.40
C VAL A 185 13.48 -21.08 15.40
N LEU A 186 14.63 -21.54 15.90
CA LEU A 186 15.78 -21.87 15.05
C LEU A 186 15.40 -22.95 14.03
N LYS A 187 14.83 -24.05 14.48
CA LYS A 187 14.44 -25.18 13.62
C LYS A 187 13.42 -24.75 12.55
N GLU A 188 12.41 -23.99 12.94
CA GLU A 188 11.37 -23.52 12.04
C GLU A 188 11.94 -22.64 10.95
N TYR A 189 12.75 -21.64 11.31
CA TYR A 189 13.28 -20.67 10.37
C TYR A 189 14.38 -21.24 9.47
N LEU A 190 15.15 -22.21 9.94
CA LEU A 190 16.06 -22.96 9.06
C LEU A 190 15.33 -23.79 8.02
N ALA A 191 14.16 -24.36 8.36
CA ALA A 191 13.33 -25.04 7.39
C ALA A 191 12.81 -24.04 6.32
N TYR A 192 12.33 -22.88 6.74
CA TYR A 192 11.93 -21.81 5.81
C TYR A 192 13.09 -21.34 4.92
N ALA A 193 14.31 -21.29 5.46
CA ALA A 193 15.49 -20.90 4.69
C ALA A 193 15.73 -21.82 3.49
N GLU A 194 15.63 -23.14 3.68
CA GLU A 194 15.82 -24.11 2.59
C GLU A 194 14.74 -23.97 1.51
N GLU A 195 13.49 -23.72 1.89
CA GLU A 195 12.40 -23.52 0.94
C GLU A 195 12.50 -22.18 0.20
N LEU A 196 13.02 -21.12 0.85
CA LEU A 196 13.20 -19.81 0.24
C LEU A 196 14.44 -19.70 -0.64
N ARG A 197 15.48 -20.51 -0.40
CA ARG A 197 16.79 -20.44 -1.07
C ARG A 197 16.72 -20.28 -2.59
N PRO A 198 15.83 -20.99 -3.33
CA PRO A 198 15.73 -20.84 -4.78
C PRO A 198 15.27 -19.46 -5.26
N TYR A 199 14.65 -18.67 -4.37
CA TYR A 199 14.11 -17.36 -4.71
C TYR A 199 15.03 -16.20 -4.29
N VAL A 200 16.11 -16.46 -3.55
CA VAL A 200 16.96 -15.42 -2.95
C VAL A 200 18.07 -15.00 -3.91
N ALA A 201 18.19 -13.69 -4.14
CA ALA A 201 19.28 -13.11 -4.93
C ALA A 201 19.60 -11.66 -4.51
N ASP A 202 20.71 -11.11 -5.01
CA ASP A 202 20.98 -9.66 -4.97
C ASP A 202 20.05 -8.95 -5.95
N THR A 203 18.93 -8.42 -5.43
CA THR A 203 17.94 -7.73 -6.25
C THR A 203 18.45 -6.43 -6.86
N GLY A 204 19.50 -5.82 -6.30
CA GLY A 204 20.16 -4.66 -6.92
C GLY A 204 20.79 -5.00 -8.25
N VAL A 205 21.45 -6.17 -8.33
CA VAL A 205 22.01 -6.70 -9.59
C VAL A 205 20.89 -7.05 -10.57
N VAL A 206 19.84 -7.74 -10.12
CA VAL A 206 18.68 -8.07 -10.97
C VAL A 206 18.05 -6.80 -11.57
N MET A 207 17.90 -5.75 -10.78
CA MET A 207 17.37 -4.47 -11.26
C MET A 207 18.29 -3.80 -12.28
N ASP A 208 19.60 -3.81 -12.05
CA ASP A 208 20.58 -3.26 -13.00
C ASP A 208 20.56 -4.01 -14.34
N GLU A 209 20.47 -5.33 -14.32
CA GLU A 209 20.33 -6.17 -15.51
C GLU A 209 19.04 -5.86 -16.28
N LEU A 210 17.89 -5.69 -15.60
CA LEU A 210 16.61 -5.33 -16.21
C LEU A 210 16.70 -3.98 -16.93
N PHE A 211 17.25 -2.95 -16.26
CA PHE A 211 17.42 -1.63 -16.85
C PHE A 211 18.42 -1.63 -18.00
N SER A 212 19.56 -2.34 -17.85
CA SER A 212 20.56 -2.47 -18.92
C SER A 212 20.01 -3.18 -20.15
N ALA A 213 19.07 -4.11 -19.97
CA ALA A 213 18.37 -4.79 -21.04
C ALA A 213 17.21 -3.98 -21.65
N GLY A 214 16.99 -2.75 -21.19
CA GLY A 214 15.91 -1.87 -21.69
C GLY A 214 14.51 -2.33 -21.34
N LYS A 215 14.35 -3.06 -20.21
CA LYS A 215 13.08 -3.63 -19.76
C LYS A 215 12.17 -2.60 -19.11
N ASN A 216 10.85 -2.76 -19.27
CA ASN A 216 9.86 -1.96 -18.59
C ASN A 216 9.63 -2.44 -17.16
N VAL A 217 9.74 -1.53 -16.19
CA VAL A 217 9.65 -1.86 -14.75
C VAL A 217 8.50 -1.15 -14.08
N LEU A 218 7.65 -1.91 -13.39
CA LEU A 218 6.55 -1.41 -12.58
C LEU A 218 6.89 -1.53 -11.10
N PHE A 219 7.00 -0.41 -10.39
CA PHE A 219 7.16 -0.38 -8.95
C PHE A 219 5.79 -0.33 -8.28
N GLU A 220 5.47 -1.39 -7.55
CA GLU A 220 4.20 -1.54 -6.83
C GLU A 220 4.35 -1.05 -5.39
N GLY A 221 3.72 0.09 -5.08
CA GLY A 221 3.69 0.64 -3.73
C GLY A 221 2.70 -0.11 -2.82
N ALA A 222 3.10 -0.27 -1.58
CA ALA A 222 2.24 -0.75 -0.50
C ALA A 222 1.73 0.46 0.32
N GLN A 223 0.58 0.32 0.99
CA GLN A 223 -0.07 1.38 1.77
C GLN A 223 -0.32 2.66 0.93
N ALA A 224 -0.09 3.87 1.50
CA ALA A 224 -0.36 5.14 0.82
C ALA A 224 0.38 6.31 1.47
N THR A 225 0.40 7.45 0.79
CA THR A 225 1.14 8.66 1.16
C THR A 225 0.86 9.15 2.60
N PHE A 226 -0.41 9.17 3.02
CA PHE A 226 -0.75 9.65 4.37
C PHE A 226 -0.58 8.61 5.48
N LEU A 227 -0.11 7.42 5.12
CA LEU A 227 0.39 6.41 6.05
C LEU A 227 1.93 6.37 6.10
N ASP A 228 2.63 7.27 5.42
CA ASP A 228 4.09 7.37 5.47
C ASP A 228 4.57 7.78 6.87
N ILE A 229 5.64 7.12 7.36
CA ILE A 229 6.15 7.33 8.72
C ILE A 229 6.62 8.77 8.97
N ASP A 230 7.15 9.44 7.94
CA ASP A 230 7.71 10.79 8.05
C ASP A 230 6.68 11.87 7.67
N HIS A 231 5.83 11.59 6.68
CA HIS A 231 4.97 12.57 6.02
C HIS A 231 3.48 12.35 6.23
N GLY A 232 3.10 11.22 6.82
CA GLY A 232 1.71 10.87 7.09
C GLY A 232 1.15 11.53 8.34
N THR A 233 -0.04 11.06 8.74
CA THR A 233 -0.76 11.54 9.93
C THR A 233 -0.26 10.85 11.21
N TYR A 234 1.03 11.03 11.51
CA TYR A 234 1.70 10.43 12.67
C TYR A 234 0.97 10.73 13.99
N PRO A 235 0.76 9.75 14.91
CA PRO A 235 1.31 8.38 14.90
C PRO A 235 0.45 7.35 14.15
N TYR A 236 -0.66 7.74 13.54
CA TYR A 236 -1.57 6.85 12.82
C TYR A 236 -1.07 6.59 11.39
N VAL A 237 0.06 5.91 11.29
CA VAL A 237 0.82 5.64 10.06
C VAL A 237 1.35 4.20 10.05
N THR A 238 1.90 3.75 8.93
CA THR A 238 2.71 2.53 8.88
C THR A 238 4.16 2.83 9.30
N SER A 239 4.94 1.79 9.58
CA SER A 239 6.35 1.93 10.00
C SER A 239 7.33 1.95 8.82
N SER A 240 6.85 2.27 7.63
CA SER A 240 7.66 2.35 6.40
C SER A 240 7.34 3.62 5.62
N ASN A 241 8.08 3.86 4.55
CA ASN A 241 7.87 4.96 3.61
C ASN A 241 7.19 4.44 2.34
N PRO A 242 5.86 4.58 2.18
CA PRO A 242 5.12 4.24 0.96
C PRO A 242 5.32 5.22 -0.19
N THR A 243 5.98 6.34 0.05
CA THR A 243 6.21 7.40 -0.94
C THR A 243 7.11 6.97 -2.09
N ALA A 244 7.01 7.66 -3.23
CA ALA A 244 7.76 7.34 -4.45
C ALA A 244 9.29 7.35 -4.25
N GLY A 245 9.82 8.24 -3.40
CA GLY A 245 11.25 8.30 -3.11
C GLY A 245 11.83 7.00 -2.56
N ASN A 246 11.01 6.21 -1.85
CA ASN A 246 11.44 4.92 -1.32
C ASN A 246 11.47 3.80 -2.39
N ALA A 247 10.91 3.99 -3.57
CA ALA A 247 11.06 3.04 -4.66
C ALA A 247 12.55 2.85 -5.00
N CYS A 248 13.33 3.92 -4.95
CA CYS A 248 14.77 3.86 -5.16
C CYS A 248 15.51 3.10 -4.06
N THR A 249 15.35 3.51 -2.80
CA THR A 249 16.07 2.92 -1.66
C THR A 249 15.59 1.51 -1.34
N GLY A 250 14.30 1.24 -1.53
CA GLY A 250 13.67 -0.05 -1.23
C GLY A 250 13.85 -1.12 -2.30
N SER A 251 14.30 -0.76 -3.48
CA SER A 251 14.62 -1.71 -4.57
C SER A 251 16.10 -1.71 -4.99
N GLY A 252 16.89 -0.74 -4.46
CA GLY A 252 18.32 -0.64 -4.76
C GLY A 252 18.63 0.04 -6.09
N VAL A 253 17.71 0.84 -6.64
CA VAL A 253 17.92 1.57 -7.90
C VAL A 253 18.18 3.06 -7.68
N GLY A 254 18.91 3.69 -8.60
CA GLY A 254 19.12 5.13 -8.57
C GLY A 254 17.88 5.94 -8.98
N PRO A 255 17.74 7.20 -8.52
CA PRO A 255 16.53 8.00 -8.79
C PRO A 255 16.30 8.34 -10.27
N ARG A 256 17.36 8.27 -11.10
CA ARG A 256 17.23 8.51 -12.55
C ARG A 256 16.59 7.38 -13.33
N PHE A 257 16.35 6.23 -12.67
CA PHE A 257 15.64 5.09 -13.25
C PHE A 257 14.12 5.15 -12.98
N ILE A 258 13.60 6.23 -12.43
CA ILE A 258 12.17 6.44 -12.27
C ILE A 258 11.72 7.47 -13.30
N ASP A 259 10.92 7.03 -14.28
CA ASP A 259 10.43 7.90 -15.35
C ASP A 259 9.09 8.54 -15.00
N HIS A 260 8.15 7.76 -14.44
CA HIS A 260 6.81 8.25 -14.10
C HIS A 260 6.36 7.80 -12.71
N VAL A 261 5.58 8.66 -12.07
CA VAL A 261 4.95 8.39 -10.78
C VAL A 261 3.44 8.59 -10.90
N VAL A 262 2.68 7.54 -10.60
CA VAL A 262 1.22 7.51 -10.67
C VAL A 262 0.63 7.42 -9.28
N GLY A 263 -0.16 8.42 -8.91
CA GLY A 263 -0.94 8.43 -7.67
C GLY A 263 -2.32 7.80 -7.89
N VAL A 264 -2.59 6.68 -7.22
CA VAL A 264 -3.93 6.08 -7.24
C VAL A 264 -4.81 6.79 -6.22
N VAL A 265 -5.97 7.24 -6.66
CA VAL A 265 -6.94 8.02 -5.91
C VAL A 265 -8.32 7.40 -6.06
N LYS A 266 -8.99 7.15 -4.96
CA LYS A 266 -10.40 6.80 -4.95
C LYS A 266 -11.24 8.07 -5.20
N ALA A 267 -12.32 8.00 -5.97
CA ALA A 267 -13.20 9.13 -6.22
C ALA A 267 -13.89 9.70 -4.94
N TYR A 268 -13.70 9.04 -3.83
CA TYR A 268 -14.05 9.45 -2.47
C TYR A 268 -12.90 9.09 -1.52
N THR A 269 -13.05 9.27 -0.23
CA THR A 269 -12.00 8.92 0.72
C THR A 269 -12.46 7.81 1.65
N THR A 270 -11.57 6.85 1.93
CA THR A 270 -11.78 5.86 2.99
C THR A 270 -10.56 5.81 3.91
N ARG A 271 -10.79 5.46 5.17
CA ARG A 271 -9.72 5.24 6.13
C ARG A 271 -9.99 4.00 6.98
N VAL A 272 -8.96 3.20 7.19
CA VAL A 272 -8.96 2.10 8.16
C VAL A 272 -8.20 2.56 9.40
N GLY A 273 -8.70 2.15 10.58
CA GLY A 273 -8.08 2.48 11.86
C GLY A 273 -8.36 3.90 12.35
N GLU A 274 -7.61 4.27 13.36
CA GLU A 274 -7.75 5.55 14.06
C GLU A 274 -7.07 6.71 13.33
N GLY A 275 -7.23 7.90 13.88
CA GLY A 275 -6.58 9.11 13.38
C GLY A 275 -7.52 10.07 12.63
N PRO A 276 -7.00 11.24 12.21
CA PRO A 276 -7.81 12.31 11.63
C PRO A 276 -8.40 11.92 10.28
N PHE A 277 -9.64 12.35 10.05
CA PHE A 277 -10.34 12.19 8.78
C PHE A 277 -11.26 13.41 8.56
N ILE A 278 -10.74 14.44 7.94
CA ILE A 278 -11.38 15.78 7.87
C ILE A 278 -12.70 15.76 7.10
N THR A 279 -12.81 14.92 6.09
CA THR A 279 -14.00 14.82 5.23
C THR A 279 -14.93 13.66 5.60
N GLU A 280 -14.74 13.06 6.78
CA GLU A 280 -15.52 11.91 7.24
C GLU A 280 -17.01 12.20 7.29
N LEU A 281 -17.82 11.24 6.83
CA LEU A 281 -19.26 11.27 6.87
C LEU A 281 -19.76 10.34 7.98
N LEU A 282 -20.28 10.94 9.04
CA LEU A 282 -20.69 10.23 10.26
C LEU A 282 -22.15 9.77 10.23
N ASP A 283 -22.90 10.17 9.20
CA ASP A 283 -24.33 9.88 9.08
C ASP A 283 -24.59 8.41 8.81
N THR A 284 -25.35 7.77 9.67
CA THR A 284 -25.69 6.34 9.56
C THR A 284 -26.59 6.01 8.36
N ASN A 285 -27.37 6.98 7.88
CA ASN A 285 -28.29 6.83 6.74
C ASN A 285 -28.00 7.84 5.62
N GLY A 286 -26.85 8.51 5.69
CA GLY A 286 -26.46 9.54 4.73
C GLY A 286 -25.51 9.03 3.63
N PRO A 287 -24.86 9.97 2.92
CA PRO A 287 -23.95 9.66 1.81
C PRO A 287 -22.80 8.73 2.20
N GLY A 288 -22.29 8.81 3.45
CA GLY A 288 -21.23 7.95 3.93
C GLY A 288 -21.63 6.47 3.98
N ASN A 289 -22.86 6.18 4.39
CA ASN A 289 -23.41 4.84 4.37
C ASN A 289 -23.65 4.35 2.93
N GLN A 290 -24.20 5.22 2.08
CA GLN A 290 -24.41 4.89 0.66
C GLN A 290 -23.09 4.52 -0.02
N ILE A 291 -22.02 5.29 0.18
CA ILE A 291 -20.69 4.99 -0.33
C ILE A 291 -20.19 3.64 0.20
N ARG A 292 -20.35 3.39 1.50
CA ARG A 292 -19.91 2.15 2.15
C ARG A 292 -20.59 0.92 1.57
N GLU A 293 -21.92 0.95 1.46
CA GLU A 293 -22.70 -0.19 0.97
C GLU A 293 -22.46 -0.43 -0.52
N THR A 294 -22.57 0.62 -1.35
CA THR A 294 -22.34 0.51 -2.81
C THR A 294 -20.90 0.12 -3.12
N GLY A 295 -19.94 0.70 -2.39
CA GLY A 295 -18.51 0.44 -2.57
C GLY A 295 -18.01 -0.84 -1.90
N HIS A 296 -18.86 -1.55 -1.12
CA HIS A 296 -18.44 -2.68 -0.29
C HIS A 296 -17.21 -2.34 0.57
N GLU A 297 -17.25 -1.16 1.23
CA GLU A 297 -16.12 -0.63 1.99
C GLU A 297 -16.01 -1.31 3.36
N TYR A 298 -15.54 -2.54 3.33
CA TYR A 298 -15.27 -3.40 4.49
C TYR A 298 -13.85 -3.96 4.43
N GLY A 299 -13.25 -4.17 5.60
CA GLY A 299 -11.90 -4.71 5.70
C GLY A 299 -11.83 -6.14 5.16
N THR A 300 -10.92 -6.40 4.23
CA THR A 300 -10.78 -7.72 3.56
C THR A 300 -10.50 -8.87 4.53
N VAL A 301 -9.81 -8.58 5.64
CA VAL A 301 -9.43 -9.60 6.65
C VAL A 301 -10.39 -9.58 7.85
N THR A 302 -10.77 -8.39 8.31
CA THR A 302 -11.53 -8.23 9.56
C THR A 302 -13.02 -8.09 9.36
N GLY A 303 -13.49 -7.81 8.14
CA GLY A 303 -14.90 -7.50 7.85
C GLY A 303 -15.40 -6.18 8.48
N ARG A 304 -14.53 -5.40 9.14
CA ARG A 304 -14.93 -4.15 9.78
C ARG A 304 -15.31 -3.11 8.74
N PRO A 305 -16.39 -2.32 8.97
CA PRO A 305 -16.74 -1.21 8.09
C PRO A 305 -15.60 -0.19 8.06
N ARG A 306 -15.24 0.27 6.86
CA ARG A 306 -14.32 1.38 6.69
C ARG A 306 -15.02 2.70 6.97
N ARG A 307 -14.29 3.65 7.52
CA ARG A 307 -14.70 5.05 7.60
C ARG A 307 -14.73 5.61 6.19
N CYS A 308 -15.81 6.29 5.81
CA CYS A 308 -16.01 6.85 4.48
C CYS A 308 -16.22 8.37 4.56
N GLY A 309 -15.74 9.08 3.56
CA GLY A 309 -15.88 10.52 3.47
C GLY A 309 -15.80 11.04 2.04
N TRP A 310 -16.12 12.31 1.85
CA TRP A 310 -15.95 12.96 0.56
C TRP A 310 -14.48 12.99 0.16
N LEU A 311 -14.21 13.07 -1.15
CA LEU A 311 -12.86 13.23 -1.66
C LEU A 311 -12.21 14.48 -1.07
N ASP A 312 -11.02 14.32 -0.55
CA ASP A 312 -10.17 15.41 -0.09
C ASP A 312 -9.11 15.74 -1.15
N ALA A 313 -9.48 16.61 -2.09
CA ALA A 313 -8.60 17.01 -3.16
C ALA A 313 -7.49 17.96 -2.68
N PHE A 314 -7.69 18.67 -1.56
CA PHE A 314 -6.65 19.50 -0.97
C PHE A 314 -5.48 18.64 -0.43
N MET A 315 -5.79 17.47 0.14
CA MET A 315 -4.76 16.50 0.53
C MET A 315 -4.01 15.93 -0.68
N LEU A 316 -4.69 15.74 -1.82
CA LEU A 316 -4.02 15.25 -3.02
C LEU A 316 -2.92 16.21 -3.51
N ARG A 317 -3.10 17.53 -3.35
CA ARG A 317 -2.05 18.51 -3.65
C ARG A 317 -0.78 18.29 -2.84
N TYR A 318 -0.91 17.89 -1.57
CA TYR A 318 0.24 17.54 -0.73
C TYR A 318 0.89 16.25 -1.24
N SER A 319 0.08 15.22 -1.51
CA SER A 319 0.55 13.94 -2.05
C SER A 319 1.25 14.12 -3.39
N ALA A 320 0.69 14.94 -4.28
CA ALA A 320 1.27 15.27 -5.59
C ALA A 320 2.67 15.86 -5.46
N ARG A 321 2.81 16.87 -4.61
CA ARG A 321 4.10 17.51 -4.37
C ARG A 321 5.14 16.56 -3.76
N LEU A 322 4.73 15.78 -2.76
CA LEU A 322 5.64 14.88 -2.03
C LEU A 322 6.18 13.76 -2.93
N ASN A 323 5.33 13.22 -3.78
CA ASN A 323 5.66 12.09 -4.64
C ASN A 323 6.09 12.52 -6.05
N SER A 324 6.03 13.82 -6.38
CA SER A 324 6.24 14.30 -7.76
C SER A 324 5.33 13.57 -8.75
N LEU A 325 4.01 13.52 -8.46
CA LEU A 325 3.07 12.77 -9.29
C LEU A 325 2.99 13.38 -10.70
N ASP A 326 3.20 12.56 -11.71
CA ASP A 326 2.97 12.91 -13.11
C ASP A 326 1.49 12.75 -13.46
N TYR A 327 0.87 11.66 -12.98
CA TYR A 327 -0.50 11.33 -13.31
C TYR A 327 -1.30 10.81 -12.11
N LEU A 328 -2.62 11.03 -12.17
CA LEU A 328 -3.59 10.40 -11.27
C LEU A 328 -4.26 9.21 -11.96
N ALA A 329 -4.41 8.12 -11.22
CA ALA A 329 -5.31 7.01 -11.56
C ALA A 329 -6.53 7.07 -10.65
N ILE A 330 -7.66 7.54 -11.18
CA ILE A 330 -8.91 7.65 -10.42
C ILE A 330 -9.61 6.30 -10.41
N THR A 331 -9.98 5.82 -9.22
CA THR A 331 -10.68 4.55 -9.04
C THR A 331 -12.04 4.74 -8.39
N ARG A 332 -12.92 3.75 -8.54
CA ARG A 332 -14.22 3.73 -7.85
C ARG A 332 -15.14 4.90 -8.21
N LEU A 333 -15.03 5.44 -9.43
CA LEU A 333 -15.90 6.52 -9.88
C LEU A 333 -17.36 6.06 -9.98
N ASP A 334 -17.58 4.82 -10.38
CA ASP A 334 -18.86 4.11 -10.47
C ASP A 334 -19.66 4.09 -9.16
N ILE A 335 -18.99 4.15 -8.01
CA ILE A 335 -19.67 4.14 -6.70
C ILE A 335 -20.51 5.41 -6.47
N LEU A 336 -20.20 6.47 -7.18
CA LEU A 336 -20.91 7.75 -7.08
C LEU A 336 -22.06 7.89 -8.09
N ASP A 337 -22.33 6.89 -8.93
CA ASP A 337 -23.29 6.93 -10.03
C ASP A 337 -24.72 7.35 -9.63
N ASN A 338 -25.18 6.92 -8.44
CA ASN A 338 -26.51 7.16 -7.94
C ASN A 338 -26.57 8.26 -6.87
N MET A 339 -25.57 9.13 -6.80
CA MET A 339 -25.54 10.24 -5.85
C MET A 339 -26.03 11.53 -6.51
N PRO A 340 -27.14 12.14 -6.05
CA PRO A 340 -27.66 13.34 -6.69
C PRO A 340 -26.78 14.58 -6.47
N LYS A 341 -26.04 14.60 -5.35
CA LYS A 341 -25.06 15.62 -5.01
C LYS A 341 -23.79 14.98 -4.47
N ILE A 342 -22.65 15.49 -4.88
CA ILE A 342 -21.32 15.03 -4.50
C ILE A 342 -20.54 16.25 -4.00
N LYS A 343 -19.80 16.10 -2.90
CA LYS A 343 -18.92 17.18 -2.43
C LYS A 343 -17.45 16.79 -2.56
N MET A 344 -16.62 17.79 -2.75
CA MET A 344 -15.17 17.65 -2.78
C MET A 344 -14.56 18.70 -1.86
N CYS A 345 -13.66 18.28 -0.97
CA CYS A 345 -12.90 19.23 -0.16
C CYS A 345 -11.78 19.84 -1.02
N VAL A 346 -11.88 21.15 -1.23
CA VAL A 346 -10.95 21.93 -2.06
C VAL A 346 -9.99 22.80 -1.24
N GLY A 347 -10.18 22.84 0.07
CA GLY A 347 -9.35 23.63 0.98
C GLY A 347 -9.69 23.38 2.44
N TYR A 348 -8.89 23.95 3.32
CA TYR A 348 -9.07 23.89 4.77
C TYR A 348 -9.10 25.29 5.36
N LYS A 349 -9.84 25.47 6.47
CA LYS A 349 -9.84 26.70 7.26
C LYS A 349 -9.81 26.38 8.75
N ILE A 350 -9.37 27.37 9.55
CA ILE A 350 -9.51 27.42 11.01
C ILE A 350 -10.11 28.79 11.35
N GLY A 351 -11.36 28.84 11.79
CA GLY A 351 -12.08 30.10 11.89
C GLY A 351 -12.18 30.76 10.52
N ASP A 352 -11.69 32.00 10.41
CA ASP A 352 -11.71 32.79 9.16
C ASP A 352 -10.41 32.60 8.32
N GLU A 353 -9.40 31.91 8.85
CA GLU A 353 -8.14 31.71 8.17
C GLU A 353 -8.19 30.50 7.23
N VAL A 354 -8.01 30.74 5.92
CA VAL A 354 -7.86 29.69 4.92
C VAL A 354 -6.41 29.19 4.90
N LEU A 355 -6.22 27.90 5.12
CA LEU A 355 -4.91 27.27 5.20
C LEU A 355 -4.29 27.07 3.81
N LYS A 356 -3.02 27.42 3.66
CA LYS A 356 -2.26 27.17 2.43
C LYS A 356 -1.67 25.76 2.34
N ARG A 357 -1.60 25.05 3.47
CA ARG A 357 -0.96 23.72 3.61
C ARG A 357 -1.60 22.93 4.74
N ILE A 358 -1.44 21.61 4.70
CA ILE A 358 -1.90 20.71 5.75
C ILE A 358 -1.03 20.88 6.99
N PRO A 359 -1.63 21.09 8.18
CA PRO A 359 -0.88 21.14 9.43
C PRO A 359 -0.27 19.76 9.78
N ALA A 360 0.97 19.74 10.23
CA ALA A 360 1.62 18.52 10.74
C ALA A 360 1.11 18.13 12.14
N SER A 361 0.71 19.11 12.96
CA SER A 361 0.19 18.87 14.31
C SER A 361 -1.22 18.33 14.27
N LEU A 362 -1.46 17.16 14.89
CA LEU A 362 -2.81 16.59 15.04
C LEU A 362 -3.75 17.51 15.83
N ASN A 363 -3.24 18.24 16.83
CA ASN A 363 -4.03 19.19 17.61
C ASN A 363 -4.49 20.38 16.77
N VAL A 364 -3.72 20.80 15.79
CA VAL A 364 -4.10 21.82 14.83
C VAL A 364 -5.06 21.23 13.79
N LEU A 365 -4.74 20.05 13.29
CA LEU A 365 -5.56 19.32 12.30
C LEU A 365 -6.97 19.02 12.83
N ALA A 366 -7.10 18.75 14.12
CA ALA A 366 -8.40 18.53 14.78
C ALA A 366 -9.31 19.78 14.82
N LYS A 367 -8.76 20.98 14.57
CA LYS A 367 -9.51 22.26 14.52
C LYS A 367 -9.85 22.67 13.09
N VAL A 368 -9.37 21.90 12.11
CA VAL A 368 -9.57 22.20 10.70
C VAL A 368 -11.00 21.91 10.29
N GLU A 369 -11.59 22.86 9.58
CA GLU A 369 -12.86 22.68 8.88
C GLU A 369 -12.60 22.56 7.38
N PRO A 370 -13.24 21.56 6.70
CA PRO A 370 -13.10 21.42 5.25
C PRO A 370 -13.90 22.52 4.52
N ILE A 371 -13.35 23.04 3.45
CA ILE A 371 -14.03 23.89 2.48
C ILE A 371 -14.50 22.99 1.34
N PHE A 372 -15.81 22.82 1.24
CA PHE A 372 -16.41 21.97 0.22
C PHE A 372 -16.87 22.76 -1.01
N GLU A 373 -16.66 22.20 -2.18
CA GLU A 373 -17.35 22.52 -3.42
C GLU A 373 -18.36 21.41 -3.71
N GLU A 374 -19.59 21.77 -4.12
CA GLU A 374 -20.67 20.83 -4.39
C GLU A 374 -20.86 20.66 -5.89
N PHE A 375 -21.06 19.42 -6.34
CA PHE A 375 -21.28 19.02 -7.72
C PHE A 375 -22.63 18.32 -7.84
N ASP A 376 -23.31 18.54 -8.94
CA ASP A 376 -24.42 17.70 -9.35
C ASP A 376 -23.89 16.32 -9.75
N GLY A 377 -24.55 15.28 -9.25
CA GLY A 377 -24.25 13.91 -9.65
C GLY A 377 -24.64 13.65 -11.08
N TRP A 378 -24.16 12.57 -11.62
CA TRP A 378 -24.46 12.20 -13.02
C TRP A 378 -25.64 11.24 -13.16
N MET A 379 -26.06 10.57 -12.08
CA MET A 379 -27.26 9.71 -12.03
C MET A 379 -27.35 8.70 -13.18
N THR A 380 -26.22 8.15 -13.59
CA THR A 380 -26.09 7.28 -14.75
C THR A 380 -25.02 6.23 -14.48
N ASP A 381 -25.29 4.97 -14.79
CA ASP A 381 -24.30 3.89 -14.75
C ASP A 381 -23.20 4.14 -15.79
N ILE A 382 -21.98 4.33 -15.33
CA ILE A 382 -20.81 4.57 -16.17
C ILE A 382 -19.98 3.30 -16.40
N SER A 383 -20.35 2.16 -15.83
CA SER A 383 -19.53 0.93 -15.85
C SER A 383 -19.28 0.37 -17.25
N GLY A 384 -20.13 0.71 -18.22
CA GLY A 384 -20.02 0.36 -19.64
C GLY A 384 -19.14 1.31 -20.46
N ILE A 385 -18.77 2.48 -19.93
CA ILE A 385 -18.04 3.51 -20.70
C ILE A 385 -16.57 3.16 -20.83
N ARG A 386 -15.99 3.38 -22.01
CA ARG A 386 -14.56 3.11 -22.31
C ARG A 386 -13.83 4.29 -22.89
N ASN A 387 -14.53 5.36 -23.21
CA ASN A 387 -13.97 6.60 -23.76
C ASN A 387 -14.32 7.78 -22.83
N TYR A 388 -13.35 8.64 -22.54
CA TYR A 388 -13.53 9.82 -21.69
C TYR A 388 -14.63 10.75 -22.20
N ASP A 389 -14.73 10.93 -23.52
CA ASP A 389 -15.71 11.82 -24.13
C ASP A 389 -17.16 11.36 -23.94
N GLU A 390 -17.37 10.06 -23.71
CA GLU A 390 -18.68 9.45 -23.43
C GLU A 390 -19.12 9.59 -21.98
N LEU A 391 -18.23 10.00 -21.09
CA LEU A 391 -18.59 10.24 -19.68
C LEU A 391 -19.63 11.37 -19.58
N PRO A 392 -20.58 11.25 -18.63
CA PRO A 392 -21.52 12.34 -18.32
C PRO A 392 -20.77 13.65 -18.00
N GLU A 393 -21.33 14.78 -18.43
CA GLU A 393 -20.72 16.10 -18.24
C GLU A 393 -20.43 16.42 -16.76
N ASN A 394 -21.30 15.99 -15.83
CA ASN A 394 -21.07 16.19 -14.40
C ASN A 394 -19.92 15.34 -13.87
N ALA A 395 -19.72 14.11 -14.39
CA ALA A 395 -18.56 13.28 -14.07
C ALA A 395 -17.27 13.93 -14.59
N LYS A 396 -17.26 14.45 -15.82
CA LYS A 396 -16.12 15.20 -16.39
C LYS A 396 -15.77 16.43 -15.56
N LYS A 397 -16.78 17.23 -15.12
CA LYS A 397 -16.57 18.39 -14.24
C LYS A 397 -15.93 17.99 -12.91
N TYR A 398 -16.41 16.90 -12.30
CA TYR A 398 -15.85 16.37 -11.06
C TYR A 398 -14.38 15.95 -11.25
N LEU A 399 -14.09 15.19 -12.29
CA LEU A 399 -12.73 14.75 -12.64
C LEU A 399 -11.80 15.92 -12.96
N ALA A 400 -12.26 16.91 -13.73
CA ALA A 400 -11.50 18.11 -14.05
C ALA A 400 -11.13 18.89 -12.78
N LYS A 401 -12.05 18.96 -11.81
CA LYS A 401 -11.78 19.64 -10.53
C LYS A 401 -10.74 18.90 -9.68
N ILE A 402 -10.73 17.57 -9.71
CA ILE A 402 -9.68 16.77 -9.04
C ILE A 402 -8.31 17.18 -9.61
N SER A 403 -8.19 17.22 -10.94
CA SER A 403 -6.95 17.60 -11.63
C SER A 403 -6.56 19.06 -11.31
N GLU A 404 -7.51 19.98 -11.36
CA GLU A 404 -7.29 21.40 -11.04
C GLU A 404 -6.75 21.59 -9.61
N VAL A 405 -7.41 21.00 -8.60
CA VAL A 405 -7.03 21.20 -7.19
C VAL A 405 -5.72 20.50 -6.85
N SER A 406 -5.51 19.29 -7.37
CA SER A 406 -4.27 18.53 -7.14
C SER A 406 -3.07 19.09 -7.92
N GLY A 407 -3.33 19.73 -9.06
CA GLY A 407 -2.30 20.19 -10.00
C GLY A 407 -1.67 19.03 -10.81
N VAL A 408 -2.37 17.89 -10.94
CA VAL A 408 -1.86 16.68 -11.61
C VAL A 408 -2.82 16.23 -12.69
N GLU A 409 -2.31 15.84 -13.86
CA GLU A 409 -3.11 15.32 -14.97
C GLU A 409 -3.74 13.96 -14.65
N LEU A 410 -4.89 13.70 -15.23
CA LEU A 410 -5.51 12.37 -15.20
C LEU A 410 -4.83 11.45 -16.22
N GLY A 411 -4.37 10.30 -15.77
CA GLY A 411 -3.77 9.28 -16.63
C GLY A 411 -4.69 8.09 -16.87
N ILE A 412 -5.40 7.66 -15.83
CA ILE A 412 -6.26 6.46 -15.87
C ILE A 412 -7.55 6.76 -15.08
N ILE A 413 -8.69 6.27 -15.57
CA ILE A 413 -9.98 6.34 -14.87
C ILE A 413 -10.60 4.95 -14.85
N SER A 414 -10.89 4.44 -13.66
CA SER A 414 -11.58 3.17 -13.45
C SER A 414 -13.06 3.43 -13.20
N VAL A 415 -13.90 2.87 -14.05
CA VAL A 415 -15.37 2.99 -14.05
C VAL A 415 -16.07 1.71 -13.58
N GLY A 416 -15.35 0.82 -12.92
CA GLY A 416 -15.88 -0.43 -12.37
C GLY A 416 -14.77 -1.36 -11.86
N PRO A 417 -15.12 -2.53 -11.27
CA PRO A 417 -14.15 -3.41 -10.65
C PRO A 417 -13.28 -4.21 -11.63
N ASN A 418 -13.79 -4.50 -12.83
CA ASN A 418 -13.09 -5.35 -13.79
C ASN A 418 -11.98 -4.59 -14.54
N ARG A 419 -10.97 -5.33 -15.00
CA ARG A 419 -9.82 -4.79 -15.74
C ARG A 419 -10.25 -3.98 -16.96
N GLU A 420 -11.23 -4.46 -17.72
CA GLU A 420 -11.74 -3.82 -18.94
C GLU A 420 -12.51 -2.52 -18.68
N GLN A 421 -12.95 -2.31 -17.43
CA GLN A 421 -13.65 -1.10 -16.99
C GLN A 421 -12.66 0.02 -16.65
N THR A 422 -11.77 0.29 -17.59
CA THR A 422 -10.67 1.26 -17.44
C THR A 422 -10.57 2.13 -18.68
N ILE A 423 -10.60 3.44 -18.48
CA ILE A 423 -10.36 4.46 -19.51
C ILE A 423 -8.91 4.92 -19.34
N VAL A 424 -8.11 4.79 -20.40
CA VAL A 424 -6.70 5.18 -20.40
C VAL A 424 -6.54 6.46 -21.19
N LEU A 425 -6.06 7.49 -20.53
CA LEU A 425 -5.79 8.81 -21.11
C LEU A 425 -4.31 8.98 -21.47
N LYS A 426 -3.43 8.25 -20.76
CA LYS A 426 -1.97 8.28 -20.98
C LYS A 426 -1.42 6.85 -20.95
N GLU A 427 -0.67 6.51 -21.99
CA GLU A 427 0.15 5.29 -22.01
C GLU A 427 1.39 5.53 -21.18
N LEU A 428 1.66 4.66 -20.21
CA LEU A 428 2.71 4.85 -19.19
C LEU A 428 3.85 3.82 -19.32
N LEU A 429 3.56 2.64 -19.88
CA LEU A 429 4.49 1.54 -20.12
C LEU A 429 4.40 1.04 -21.58
#